data_263ed535ed4099817d20284717f9c694
#
_entry.id   263ed535ed4099817d20284717f9c694
#
_cell.length_a   1.000
_cell.length_b   1.000
_cell.length_c   1.000
_cell.angle_alpha   90.00
_cell.angle_beta   90.00
_cell.angle_gamma   90.00
#
_symmetry.space_group_name_H-M   'P 1'
#
loop_
_entity.id
_entity.type
_entity.pdbx_description
1 polymer ?
#
loop_
_entity_poly.entity_id
_entity_poly.type
_entity_poly.pdbx_seq_one_letter_code
_entity_poly.pdbx_strand_id
1 'polypeptide(L)'
;ISDPKPRDIHKASVRDRLLHHAMHRQLYPFFDKTFIHDSYSCRVGKGTHKAMYQFFAYARKCSHNHTRTCWVLKCDIKKFFASIDQTILLEILEQRISNQNILWLLHEVIGSFSSSLSNRDIPTFARMLECPQGLPLGNLTSQLLVNIYMNEFDQYVKHQLKAKYYVRYADDFIFLSSDKKELEKLFPFIIIFLRDRLRLALHPDKVFIKTLASGVDFLGWVHFPDHRVLRTATKKRMFRRTIELEADSPVAQSYLGMLKHGNTKKLKAKVV
;
A
#
# COMPACT_ATOMS: atom_id res chain seq x y z
N ILE A 1 1.39 -13.05 13.13
CA ILE A 1 0.40 -12.07 13.61
C ILE A 1 -0.93 -12.36 12.92
N SER A 2 -1.98 -12.54 13.68
CA SER A 2 -3.30 -13.00 13.19
C SER A 2 -4.40 -11.92 13.18
N ASP A 3 -4.09 -10.64 13.37
CA ASP A 3 -5.10 -9.58 13.43
C ASP A 3 -4.81 -8.46 12.42
N PRO A 4 -5.72 -8.16 11.50
CA PRO A 4 -7.05 -8.75 11.27
C PRO A 4 -7.06 -10.04 10.44
N LYS A 5 -5.95 -10.38 9.80
CA LYS A 5 -5.73 -11.59 9.01
C LYS A 5 -4.40 -12.21 9.40
N PRO A 6 -4.24 -13.54 9.35
CA PRO A 6 -2.94 -14.15 9.55
C PRO A 6 -1.94 -13.61 8.53
N ARG A 7 -0.78 -13.20 9.02
CA ARG A 7 0.34 -12.74 8.20
C ARG A 7 1.62 -13.33 8.75
N ASP A 8 2.40 -13.95 7.88
CA ASP A 8 3.74 -14.39 8.22
C ASP A 8 4.67 -13.18 8.21
N ILE A 9 5.19 -12.84 9.39
CA ILE A 9 6.13 -11.74 9.55
C ILE A 9 7.50 -12.34 9.76
N HIS A 10 8.42 -12.02 8.87
CA HIS A 10 9.81 -12.43 8.96
C HIS A 10 10.58 -11.44 9.83
N LYS A 11 10.94 -11.88 11.03
CA LYS A 11 11.74 -11.08 11.94
C LYS A 11 13.22 -11.30 11.64
N ALA A 12 13.85 -10.32 11.04
CA ALA A 12 15.29 -10.31 10.84
C ALA A 12 16.05 -10.32 12.19
N SER A 13 17.23 -10.94 12.23
CA SER A 13 18.13 -10.89 13.38
C SER A 13 18.50 -9.43 13.72
N VAL A 14 19.05 -9.19 14.90
CA VAL A 14 19.52 -7.83 15.27
C VAL A 14 20.58 -7.34 14.28
N ARG A 15 21.49 -8.21 13.89
CA ARG A 15 22.56 -7.94 12.93
C ARG A 15 22.01 -7.55 11.56
N ASP A 16 21.05 -8.32 11.03
CA ASP A 16 20.43 -8.04 9.72
C ASP A 16 19.61 -6.75 9.78
N ARG A 17 18.95 -6.46 10.92
CA ARG A 17 18.24 -5.19 11.07
C ARG A 17 19.17 -3.97 10.98
N LEU A 18 20.37 -4.04 11.53
CA LEU A 18 21.36 -2.98 11.36
C LEU A 18 21.71 -2.78 9.89
N LEU A 19 21.92 -3.88 9.15
CA LEU A 19 22.17 -3.83 7.72
C LEU A 19 20.99 -3.18 6.96
N HIS A 20 19.76 -3.63 7.23
CA HIS A 20 18.56 -3.04 6.63
C HIS A 20 18.43 -1.54 6.92
N HIS A 21 18.75 -1.10 8.14
CA HIS A 21 18.76 0.33 8.48
C HIS A 21 19.83 1.11 7.74
N ALA A 22 21.06 0.57 7.64
CA ALA A 22 22.14 1.22 6.91
C ALA A 22 21.78 1.37 5.42
N MET A 23 21.31 0.31 4.78
CA MET A 23 20.87 0.33 3.39
C MET A 23 19.73 1.34 3.17
N HIS A 24 18.71 1.29 4.00
CA HIS A 24 17.58 2.22 3.90
C HIS A 24 18.05 3.68 4.03
N ARG A 25 18.95 3.97 4.98
CA ARG A 25 19.47 5.33 5.20
C ARG A 25 20.21 5.88 3.98
N GLN A 26 20.90 5.02 3.23
CA GLN A 26 21.61 5.40 2.02
C GLN A 26 20.70 5.52 0.79
N LEU A 27 19.79 4.55 0.62
CA LEU A 27 18.97 4.46 -0.59
C LEU A 27 17.74 5.38 -0.54
N TYR A 28 17.13 5.55 0.63
CA TYR A 28 15.87 6.29 0.77
C TYR A 28 15.96 7.74 0.25
N PRO A 29 16.96 8.57 0.60
CA PRO A 29 17.05 9.95 0.12
C PRO A 29 17.20 10.07 -1.40
N PHE A 30 17.79 9.04 -2.02
CA PHE A 30 17.96 8.96 -3.46
C PHE A 30 16.63 8.63 -4.16
N PHE A 31 15.96 7.57 -3.72
CA PHE A 31 14.74 7.11 -4.36
C PHE A 31 13.50 7.96 -4.02
N ASP A 32 13.39 8.51 -2.82
CA ASP A 32 12.23 9.32 -2.42
C ASP A 32 12.00 10.53 -3.34
N LYS A 33 13.06 11.09 -3.91
CA LYS A 33 13.00 12.19 -4.90
C LYS A 33 12.36 11.77 -6.22
N THR A 34 12.38 10.48 -6.55
CA THR A 34 11.80 9.95 -7.79
C THR A 34 10.32 9.57 -7.63
N PHE A 35 9.85 9.44 -6.41
CA PHE A 35 8.46 9.03 -6.14
C PHE A 35 7.50 10.19 -6.38
N ILE A 36 6.36 9.87 -6.98
CA ILE A 36 5.29 10.86 -7.16
C ILE A 36 4.82 11.42 -5.82
N HIS A 37 4.27 12.63 -5.85
CA HIS A 37 3.71 13.26 -4.64
C HIS A 37 2.61 12.40 -4.00
N ASP A 38 1.81 11.71 -4.79
CA ASP A 38 0.59 11.00 -4.38
C ASP A 38 0.81 9.54 -3.93
N SER A 39 2.07 9.14 -3.70
CA SER A 39 2.47 7.91 -3.03
C SER A 39 2.73 8.18 -1.55
N TYR A 40 2.04 7.48 -0.64
CA TYR A 40 1.97 7.85 0.78
C TYR A 40 2.50 6.80 1.76
N SER A 41 2.68 5.54 1.36
CA SER A 41 3.13 4.48 2.26
C SER A 41 4.63 4.56 2.53
N CYS A 42 5.03 4.37 3.80
CA CYS A 42 6.43 4.22 4.21
C CYS A 42 7.37 5.35 3.71
N ARG A 43 6.89 6.58 3.73
CA ARG A 43 7.65 7.78 3.35
C ARG A 43 7.63 8.82 4.46
N VAL A 44 8.76 9.48 4.67
CA VAL A 44 8.90 10.56 5.66
C VAL A 44 7.98 11.72 5.31
N GLY A 45 7.26 12.21 6.29
CA GLY A 45 6.30 13.29 6.11
C GLY A 45 5.02 12.93 5.35
N LYS A 46 4.80 11.65 5.01
CA LYS A 46 3.58 11.10 4.38
C LYS A 46 2.74 10.29 5.38
N GLY A 47 2.18 9.19 5.01
CA GLY A 47 1.45 8.26 5.88
C GLY A 47 -0.07 8.28 5.68
N THR A 48 -0.76 7.45 6.44
CA THR A 48 -2.19 7.16 6.29
C THR A 48 -3.08 8.41 6.35
N HIS A 49 -2.83 9.29 7.29
CA HIS A 49 -3.66 10.50 7.46
C HIS A 49 -3.51 11.46 6.27
N LYS A 50 -2.28 11.67 5.79
CA LYS A 50 -2.04 12.54 4.62
C LYS A 50 -2.65 11.94 3.35
N ALA A 51 -2.59 10.62 3.18
CA ALA A 51 -3.27 9.94 2.07
C ALA A 51 -4.80 10.16 2.11
N MET A 52 -5.42 10.02 3.29
CA MET A 52 -6.85 10.28 3.46
C MET A 52 -7.23 11.75 3.21
N TYR A 53 -6.41 12.71 3.66
CA TYR A 53 -6.64 14.13 3.39
C TYR A 53 -6.51 14.44 1.90
N GLN A 54 -5.53 13.85 1.22
CA GLN A 54 -5.37 14.03 -0.22
C GLN A 54 -6.54 13.41 -1.00
N PHE A 55 -6.98 12.22 -0.60
CA PHE A 55 -8.19 11.61 -1.18
C PHE A 55 -9.39 12.55 -1.06
N PHE A 56 -9.63 13.11 0.12
CA PHE A 56 -10.73 14.04 0.36
C PHE A 56 -10.59 15.34 -0.46
N ALA A 57 -9.38 15.90 -0.54
CA ALA A 57 -9.09 17.07 -1.35
C ALA A 57 -9.36 16.82 -2.84
N TYR A 58 -8.96 15.64 -3.34
CA TYR A 58 -9.23 15.25 -4.72
C TYR A 58 -10.71 14.98 -4.97
N ALA A 59 -11.40 14.38 -4.02
CA ALA A 59 -12.86 14.18 -4.12
C ALA A 59 -13.61 15.51 -4.24
N ARG A 60 -13.25 16.51 -3.44
CA ARG A 60 -13.82 17.86 -3.53
C ARG A 60 -13.53 18.53 -4.87
N LYS A 61 -12.29 18.47 -5.35
CA LYS A 61 -11.91 19.03 -6.66
C LYS A 61 -12.63 18.32 -7.81
N CYS A 62 -12.65 17.00 -7.79
CA CYS A 62 -13.30 16.16 -8.80
C CYS A 62 -14.81 16.41 -8.89
N SER A 63 -15.48 16.56 -7.76
CA SER A 63 -16.91 16.80 -7.65
C SER A 63 -17.34 18.28 -7.71
N HIS A 64 -16.40 19.20 -7.95
CA HIS A 64 -16.67 20.63 -7.88
C HIS A 64 -17.37 21.03 -6.54
N ASN A 65 -16.70 20.71 -5.42
CA ASN A 65 -17.24 20.92 -4.07
C ASN A 65 -18.56 20.16 -3.81
N HIS A 66 -18.64 18.93 -4.29
CA HIS A 66 -19.79 18.01 -4.11
C HIS A 66 -21.06 18.41 -4.86
N THR A 67 -20.96 19.31 -5.84
CA THR A 67 -22.08 19.66 -6.74
C THR A 67 -22.29 18.65 -7.86
N ARG A 68 -21.26 17.85 -8.17
CA ARG A 68 -21.29 16.79 -9.20
C ARG A 68 -20.95 15.44 -8.58
N THR A 69 -21.39 14.38 -9.24
CA THR A 69 -21.04 13.00 -8.85
C THR A 69 -19.52 12.81 -8.96
N CYS A 70 -18.93 12.24 -7.93
CA CYS A 70 -17.55 11.77 -7.92
C CYS A 70 -17.55 10.24 -7.94
N TRP A 71 -17.00 9.66 -8.99
CA TRP A 71 -16.76 8.22 -9.12
C TRP A 71 -15.36 7.88 -8.62
N VAL A 72 -15.25 6.75 -7.97
CA VAL A 72 -13.99 6.24 -7.43
C VAL A 72 -13.78 4.81 -7.92
N LEU A 73 -12.69 4.60 -8.65
CA LEU A 73 -12.13 3.28 -8.92
C LEU A 73 -11.14 2.98 -7.81
N LYS A 74 -11.41 1.95 -7.04
CA LYS A 74 -10.50 1.40 -6.03
C LYS A 74 -9.91 0.10 -6.53
N CYS A 75 -8.60 -0.06 -6.31
CA CYS A 75 -7.84 -1.27 -6.62
C CYS A 75 -6.96 -1.69 -5.43
N ASP A 76 -6.75 -2.99 -5.30
CA ASP A 76 -5.88 -3.61 -4.28
C ASP A 76 -5.11 -4.74 -4.97
N ILE A 77 -3.80 -4.86 -4.73
CA ILE A 77 -2.97 -5.90 -5.36
C ILE A 77 -3.06 -7.19 -4.53
N LYS A 78 -3.23 -8.31 -5.21
CA LYS A 78 -3.31 -9.63 -4.58
C LYS A 78 -1.94 -10.05 -4.05
N LYS A 79 -1.86 -10.41 -2.74
CA LYS A 79 -0.64 -10.92 -2.07
C LYS A 79 0.61 -10.07 -2.35
N PHE A 80 0.49 -8.75 -2.34
CA PHE A 80 1.47 -7.79 -2.86
C PHE A 80 2.93 -8.14 -2.56
N PHE A 81 3.33 -8.22 -1.28
CA PHE A 81 4.72 -8.52 -0.91
C PHE A 81 5.21 -9.89 -1.42
N ALA A 82 4.33 -10.89 -1.43
CA ALA A 82 4.67 -12.23 -1.91
C ALA A 82 4.69 -12.35 -3.44
N SER A 83 4.10 -11.37 -4.15
CA SER A 83 4.00 -11.37 -5.61
C SER A 83 5.04 -10.49 -6.30
N ILE A 84 5.91 -9.81 -5.56
CA ILE A 84 7.00 -9.01 -6.15
C ILE A 84 7.94 -9.94 -6.89
N ASP A 85 8.13 -9.71 -8.18
CA ASP A 85 9.11 -10.40 -8.99
C ASP A 85 10.50 -9.83 -8.70
N GLN A 86 11.40 -10.67 -8.16
CA GLN A 86 12.73 -10.23 -7.75
C GLN A 86 13.61 -9.86 -8.94
N THR A 87 13.43 -10.52 -10.09
CA THR A 87 14.18 -10.22 -11.31
C THR A 87 13.86 -8.82 -11.81
N ILE A 88 12.57 -8.52 -11.95
CA ILE A 88 12.11 -7.17 -12.36
C ILE A 88 12.56 -6.10 -11.35
N LEU A 89 12.51 -6.41 -10.05
CA LEU A 89 12.97 -5.47 -9.02
C LEU A 89 14.46 -5.17 -9.16
N LEU A 90 15.27 -6.19 -9.39
CA LEU A 90 16.71 -6.04 -9.59
C LEU A 90 17.03 -5.24 -10.86
N GLU A 91 16.35 -5.53 -11.98
CA GLU A 91 16.47 -4.74 -13.21
C GLU A 91 16.15 -3.25 -13.00
N ILE A 92 15.10 -2.92 -12.23
CA ILE A 92 14.76 -1.54 -11.88
C ILE A 92 15.88 -0.88 -11.05
N LEU A 93 16.47 -1.62 -10.12
CA LEU A 93 17.54 -1.12 -9.26
C LEU A 93 18.84 -0.91 -10.06
N GLU A 94 19.21 -1.83 -10.94
CA GLU A 94 20.39 -1.76 -11.81
C GLU A 94 20.35 -0.56 -12.76
N GLN A 95 19.18 -0.19 -13.25
CA GLN A 95 19.00 1.01 -14.08
C GLN A 95 19.24 2.32 -13.32
N ARG A 96 19.20 2.30 -12.00
CA ARG A 96 19.26 3.51 -11.15
C ARG A 96 20.52 3.60 -10.30
N ILE A 97 21.16 2.49 -10.02
CA ILE A 97 22.33 2.38 -9.14
C ILE A 97 23.53 1.93 -9.96
N SER A 98 24.57 2.75 -10.00
CA SER A 98 25.83 2.42 -10.71
C SER A 98 26.85 1.70 -9.82
N ASN A 99 26.72 1.77 -8.50
CA ASN A 99 27.69 1.21 -7.56
C ASN A 99 27.51 -0.30 -7.43
N GLN A 100 28.49 -1.06 -7.92
CA GLN A 100 28.45 -2.53 -7.95
C GLN A 100 28.39 -3.17 -6.56
N ASN A 101 29.03 -2.58 -5.56
CA ASN A 101 28.99 -3.12 -4.20
C ASN A 101 27.57 -2.97 -3.57
N ILE A 102 26.89 -1.87 -3.87
CA ILE A 102 25.49 -1.68 -3.43
C ILE A 102 24.58 -2.65 -4.18
N LEU A 103 24.76 -2.84 -5.49
CA LEU A 103 23.98 -3.79 -6.27
C LEU A 103 24.18 -5.21 -5.76
N TRP A 104 25.43 -5.64 -5.56
CA TRP A 104 25.73 -6.94 -5.00
C TRP A 104 25.01 -7.16 -3.66
N LEU A 105 25.08 -6.18 -2.75
CA LEU A 105 24.41 -6.27 -1.45
C LEU A 105 22.87 -6.35 -1.58
N LEU A 106 22.29 -5.65 -2.55
CA LEU A 106 20.86 -5.71 -2.86
C LEU A 106 20.47 -7.10 -3.40
N HIS A 107 21.30 -7.68 -4.28
CA HIS A 107 21.11 -9.05 -4.77
C HIS A 107 21.08 -10.06 -3.62
N GLU A 108 22.05 -9.98 -2.68
CA GLU A 108 22.09 -10.85 -1.50
C GLU A 108 20.85 -10.70 -0.63
N VAL A 109 20.46 -9.45 -0.33
CA VAL A 109 19.30 -9.19 0.54
C VAL A 109 17.99 -9.60 -0.11
N ILE A 110 17.79 -9.35 -1.39
CA ILE A 110 16.57 -9.70 -2.12
C ILE A 110 16.51 -11.22 -2.33
N GLY A 111 17.61 -11.82 -2.79
CA GLY A 111 17.71 -13.25 -3.05
C GLY A 111 17.66 -14.14 -1.79
N SER A 112 17.94 -13.57 -0.60
CA SER A 112 17.84 -14.30 0.67
C SER A 112 16.40 -14.71 1.01
N PHE A 113 15.40 -14.13 0.36
CA PHE A 113 13.99 -14.42 0.56
C PHE A 113 13.35 -15.00 -0.70
N SER A 114 12.57 -16.07 -0.52
CA SER A 114 11.68 -16.59 -1.56
C SER A 114 10.37 -17.05 -0.92
N SER A 115 9.26 -16.59 -1.48
CA SER A 115 7.92 -16.99 -1.03
C SER A 115 7.60 -18.46 -1.39
N SER A 116 8.32 -19.05 -2.35
CA SER A 116 8.16 -20.47 -2.75
C SER A 116 8.85 -21.46 -1.81
N LEU A 117 9.75 -20.99 -0.92
CA LEU A 117 10.47 -21.86 0.04
C LEU A 117 9.56 -22.48 1.12
N SER A 118 8.30 -22.07 1.23
CA SER A 118 7.34 -22.73 2.15
C SER A 118 6.88 -24.12 1.69
N ASN A 119 7.04 -24.46 0.43
CA ASN A 119 6.76 -25.80 -0.10
C ASN A 119 8.04 -26.65 -0.17
N ARG A 120 8.35 -27.35 0.95
CA ARG A 120 9.50 -28.28 1.05
C ARG A 120 9.45 -29.46 0.08
N ASP A 121 8.32 -29.65 -0.60
CA ASP A 121 8.02 -30.80 -1.46
C ASP A 121 8.29 -30.55 -2.97
N ILE A 122 8.77 -29.36 -3.35
CA ILE A 122 9.08 -29.07 -4.76
C ILE A 122 10.49 -29.54 -5.09
N PRO A 123 10.69 -30.39 -6.13
CA PRO A 123 12.02 -30.80 -6.57
C PRO A 123 12.92 -29.64 -6.90
N THR A 124 14.22 -29.74 -6.58
CA THR A 124 15.24 -28.68 -6.77
C THR A 124 15.26 -28.12 -8.20
N PHE A 125 15.01 -28.96 -9.21
CA PHE A 125 14.97 -28.56 -10.62
C PHE A 125 13.75 -27.63 -10.93
N ALA A 126 12.60 -27.88 -10.35
CA ALA A 126 11.42 -27.04 -10.51
C ALA A 126 11.60 -25.66 -9.83
N ARG A 127 12.41 -25.59 -8.73
CA ARG A 127 12.77 -24.34 -8.08
C ARG A 127 13.67 -23.44 -8.95
N MET A 128 14.50 -24.02 -9.79
CA MET A 128 15.37 -23.27 -10.72
C MET A 128 14.61 -22.67 -11.90
N LEU A 129 13.41 -23.18 -12.20
CA LEU A 129 12.53 -22.67 -13.26
C LEU A 129 11.50 -21.65 -12.77
N GLU A 130 11.29 -21.55 -11.47
CA GLU A 130 10.39 -20.52 -10.89
C GLU A 130 11.14 -19.20 -10.75
N CYS A 131 10.61 -18.13 -11.33
CA CYS A 131 11.10 -16.78 -11.09
C CYS A 131 11.05 -16.51 -9.58
N PRO A 132 12.17 -16.10 -8.95
CA PRO A 132 12.20 -15.83 -7.53
C PRO A 132 11.21 -14.71 -7.19
N GLN A 133 10.29 -14.99 -6.27
CA GLN A 133 9.22 -14.07 -5.92
C GLN A 133 9.19 -13.79 -4.42
N GLY A 134 8.75 -12.58 -4.10
CA GLY A 134 8.43 -12.14 -2.78
C GLY A 134 9.51 -11.31 -2.09
N LEU A 135 9.04 -10.52 -1.13
CA LEU A 135 9.86 -9.78 -0.20
C LEU A 135 9.35 -10.02 1.24
N PRO A 136 10.26 -10.11 2.23
CA PRO A 136 9.86 -10.38 3.61
C PRO A 136 9.04 -9.22 4.19
N LEU A 137 7.88 -9.55 4.78
CA LEU A 137 7.12 -8.60 5.58
C LEU A 137 7.82 -8.35 6.92
N GLY A 138 8.05 -7.07 7.24
CA GLY A 138 8.63 -6.65 8.52
C GLY A 138 9.99 -5.97 8.42
N ASN A 139 10.69 -6.10 7.30
CA ASN A 139 11.97 -5.45 7.08
C ASN A 139 11.82 -4.03 6.50
N LEU A 140 12.66 -3.12 6.96
CA LEU A 140 12.62 -1.71 6.53
C LEU A 140 12.97 -1.56 5.04
N THR A 141 13.94 -2.32 4.53
CA THR A 141 14.29 -2.32 3.11
C THR A 141 13.16 -2.81 2.23
N SER A 142 12.39 -3.82 2.64
CA SER A 142 11.25 -4.32 1.86
C SER A 142 10.21 -3.23 1.62
N GLN A 143 9.99 -2.34 2.61
CA GLN A 143 9.07 -1.20 2.47
C GLN A 143 9.54 -0.18 1.43
N LEU A 144 10.85 0.06 1.34
CA LEU A 144 11.44 0.91 0.31
C LEU A 144 11.38 0.23 -1.06
N LEU A 145 11.78 -1.04 -1.13
CA LEU A 145 11.84 -1.81 -2.37
C LEU A 145 10.47 -1.94 -3.05
N VAL A 146 9.39 -2.18 -2.29
CA VAL A 146 8.04 -2.20 -2.87
C VAL A 146 7.59 -0.83 -3.38
N ASN A 147 8.05 0.27 -2.78
CA ASN A 147 7.79 1.60 -3.30
C ASN A 147 8.57 1.87 -4.59
N ILE A 148 9.83 1.42 -4.67
CA ILE A 148 10.64 1.50 -5.90
C ILE A 148 9.97 0.71 -7.02
N TYR A 149 9.53 -0.52 -6.75
CA TYR A 149 8.84 -1.38 -7.69
C TYR A 149 7.55 -0.73 -8.23
N MET A 150 6.72 -0.21 -7.34
CA MET A 150 5.46 0.44 -7.70
C MET A 150 5.65 1.83 -8.29
N ASN A 151 6.82 2.43 -8.18
CA ASN A 151 7.09 3.72 -8.81
C ASN A 151 6.99 3.63 -10.34
N GLU A 152 7.34 2.51 -10.95
CA GLU A 152 7.15 2.30 -12.40
C GLU A 152 5.67 2.45 -12.78
N PHE A 153 4.77 1.87 -12.00
CA PHE A 153 3.33 2.05 -12.17
C PHE A 153 2.88 3.50 -11.90
N ASP A 154 3.39 4.12 -10.84
CA ASP A 154 3.06 5.51 -10.49
C ASP A 154 3.44 6.48 -11.62
N GLN A 155 4.63 6.30 -12.23
CA GLN A 155 5.10 7.09 -13.36
C GLN A 155 4.22 6.86 -14.62
N TYR A 156 3.87 5.60 -14.90
CA TYR A 156 2.93 5.26 -15.98
C TYR A 156 1.57 5.95 -15.79
N VAL A 157 1.02 5.88 -14.59
CA VAL A 157 -0.27 6.52 -14.24
C VAL A 157 -0.23 8.04 -14.45
N LYS A 158 0.85 8.70 -14.02
CA LYS A 158 0.96 10.16 -14.12
C LYS A 158 1.32 10.66 -15.51
N HIS A 159 2.22 10.00 -16.19
CA HIS A 159 2.77 10.52 -17.45
C HIS A 159 2.12 9.94 -18.70
N GLN A 160 1.67 8.69 -18.69
CA GLN A 160 1.04 8.06 -19.86
C GLN A 160 -0.49 8.06 -19.75
N LEU A 161 -1.05 7.58 -18.63
CA LEU A 161 -2.50 7.64 -18.42
C LEU A 161 -2.99 9.05 -18.08
N LYS A 162 -2.09 9.94 -17.65
CA LYS A 162 -2.38 11.34 -17.26
C LYS A 162 -3.50 11.45 -16.22
N ALA A 163 -3.60 10.44 -15.34
CA ALA A 163 -4.63 10.39 -14.31
C ALA A 163 -4.45 11.54 -13.31
N LYS A 164 -5.37 12.49 -13.32
CA LYS A 164 -5.30 13.73 -12.54
C LYS A 164 -5.44 13.46 -11.05
N TYR A 165 -6.38 12.63 -10.66
CA TYR A 165 -6.73 12.34 -9.28
C TYR A 165 -6.42 10.87 -8.97
N TYR A 166 -5.22 10.62 -8.53
CA TYR A 166 -4.67 9.31 -8.19
C TYR A 166 -3.98 9.38 -6.83
N VAL A 167 -4.25 8.42 -5.95
CA VAL A 167 -3.60 8.27 -4.63
C VAL A 167 -3.24 6.81 -4.42
N ARG A 168 -2.00 6.52 -3.99
CA ARG A 168 -1.54 5.19 -3.64
C ARG A 168 -1.03 5.10 -2.20
N TYR A 169 -1.40 4.02 -1.54
CA TYR A 169 -0.85 3.62 -0.25
C TYR A 169 -0.45 2.15 -0.30
N ALA A 170 0.82 1.85 -0.55
CA ALA A 170 1.37 0.52 -0.82
C ALA A 170 0.65 -0.17 -2.00
N ASP A 171 -0.10 -1.24 -1.72
CA ASP A 171 -0.91 -2.04 -2.64
C ASP A 171 -2.32 -1.49 -2.87
N ASP A 172 -2.78 -0.59 -2.02
CA ASP A 172 -4.13 0.01 -2.08
C ASP A 172 -4.07 1.37 -2.83
N PHE A 173 -4.73 1.47 -3.97
CA PHE A 173 -4.73 2.71 -4.74
C PHE A 173 -6.09 3.04 -5.34
N ILE A 174 -6.30 4.32 -5.59
CA ILE A 174 -7.57 4.87 -6.02
C ILE A 174 -7.40 5.90 -7.13
N PHE A 175 -8.38 5.93 -8.02
CA PHE A 175 -8.57 6.96 -9.03
C PHE A 175 -9.94 7.61 -8.83
N LEU A 176 -10.03 8.92 -9.08
CA LEU A 176 -11.30 9.63 -9.01
C LEU A 176 -11.56 10.33 -10.36
N SER A 177 -12.82 10.30 -10.78
CA SER A 177 -13.30 11.08 -11.93
C SER A 177 -14.76 11.51 -11.73
N SER A 178 -15.16 12.60 -12.34
CA SER A 178 -16.57 12.99 -12.47
C SER A 178 -17.31 12.15 -13.52
N ASP A 179 -16.58 11.49 -14.42
CA ASP A 179 -17.13 10.59 -15.44
C ASP A 179 -16.73 9.13 -15.15
N LYS A 180 -17.73 8.26 -14.97
CA LYS A 180 -17.53 6.82 -14.77
C LYS A 180 -16.81 6.16 -15.96
N LYS A 181 -17.15 6.58 -17.18
CA LYS A 181 -16.58 6.01 -18.41
C LYS A 181 -15.07 6.25 -18.52
N GLU A 182 -14.55 7.35 -17.99
CA GLU A 182 -13.09 7.56 -17.88
C GLU A 182 -12.43 6.46 -17.05
N LEU A 183 -12.99 6.15 -15.89
CA LEU A 183 -12.43 5.10 -15.01
C LEU A 183 -12.57 3.72 -15.64
N GLU A 184 -13.67 3.44 -16.33
CA GLU A 184 -13.88 2.19 -17.05
C GLU A 184 -12.88 2.02 -18.20
N LYS A 185 -12.53 3.10 -18.89
CA LYS A 185 -11.50 3.12 -19.95
C LYS A 185 -10.09 2.95 -19.40
N LEU A 186 -9.78 3.52 -18.23
CA LEU A 186 -8.47 3.40 -17.60
C LEU A 186 -8.20 1.97 -17.08
N PHE A 187 -9.22 1.28 -16.63
CA PHE A 187 -9.10 0.01 -15.93
C PHE A 187 -8.37 -1.09 -16.71
N PRO A 188 -8.64 -1.35 -17.99
CA PRO A 188 -7.89 -2.32 -18.79
C PRO A 188 -6.39 -2.00 -18.89
N PHE A 189 -6.02 -0.73 -19.03
CA PHE A 189 -4.62 -0.31 -19.11
C PHE A 189 -3.88 -0.54 -17.80
N ILE A 190 -4.56 -0.33 -16.67
CA ILE A 190 -4.03 -0.63 -15.33
C ILE A 190 -3.71 -2.12 -15.22
N ILE A 191 -4.65 -2.99 -15.60
CA ILE A 191 -4.47 -4.46 -15.54
C ILE A 191 -3.30 -4.89 -16.43
N ILE A 192 -3.27 -4.41 -17.68
CA ILE A 192 -2.23 -4.77 -18.65
C ILE A 192 -0.86 -4.36 -18.12
N PHE A 193 -0.70 -3.13 -17.65
CA PHE A 193 0.58 -2.66 -17.12
C PHE A 193 1.05 -3.49 -15.91
N LEU A 194 0.17 -3.69 -14.93
CA LEU A 194 0.51 -4.46 -13.73
C LEU A 194 0.90 -5.89 -14.07
N ARG A 195 0.17 -6.55 -14.98
CA ARG A 195 0.45 -7.92 -15.41
C ARG A 195 1.74 -8.03 -16.23
N ASP A 196 1.88 -7.20 -17.25
CA ASP A 196 2.90 -7.39 -18.28
C ASP A 196 4.25 -6.77 -17.87
N ARG A 197 4.22 -5.65 -17.13
CA ARG A 197 5.43 -4.94 -16.73
C ARG A 197 5.89 -5.29 -15.31
N LEU A 198 4.97 -5.62 -14.42
CA LEU A 198 5.26 -5.86 -13.02
C LEU A 198 4.86 -7.26 -12.53
N ARG A 199 4.31 -8.12 -13.39
CA ARG A 199 3.82 -9.46 -13.02
C ARG A 199 2.93 -9.47 -11.79
N LEU A 200 2.17 -8.39 -11.59
CA LEU A 200 1.24 -8.22 -10.48
C LEU A 200 -0.20 -8.42 -10.94
N ALA A 201 -1.03 -8.98 -10.04
CA ALA A 201 -2.45 -9.17 -10.28
C ALA A 201 -3.29 -8.38 -9.27
N LEU A 202 -4.40 -7.82 -9.71
CA LEU A 202 -5.39 -7.18 -8.83
C LEU A 202 -6.17 -8.24 -8.03
N HIS A 203 -6.58 -7.88 -6.81
CA HIS A 203 -7.40 -8.75 -5.98
C HIS A 203 -8.84 -8.77 -6.51
N PRO A 204 -9.41 -9.96 -6.88
CA PRO A 204 -10.69 -10.03 -7.59
C PRO A 204 -11.85 -9.38 -6.82
N ASP A 205 -11.89 -9.54 -5.49
CA ASP A 205 -13.00 -9.07 -4.65
C ASP A 205 -12.83 -7.65 -4.10
N LYS A 206 -11.72 -6.97 -4.42
CA LYS A 206 -11.42 -5.66 -3.84
C LYS A 206 -11.24 -4.57 -4.89
N VAL A 207 -11.67 -4.84 -6.10
CA VAL A 207 -11.70 -3.86 -7.19
C VAL A 207 -13.14 -3.47 -7.44
N PHE A 208 -13.41 -2.16 -7.42
CA PHE A 208 -14.75 -1.67 -7.71
C PHE A 208 -14.73 -0.22 -8.21
N ILE A 209 -15.75 0.13 -8.98
CA ILE A 209 -16.10 1.52 -9.31
C ILE A 209 -17.40 1.86 -8.59
N LYS A 210 -17.35 2.87 -7.71
CA LYS A 210 -18.50 3.34 -6.94
C LYS A 210 -18.56 4.85 -6.90
N THR A 211 -19.73 5.40 -6.62
CA THR A 211 -19.83 6.83 -6.29
C THR A 211 -19.29 7.08 -4.87
N LEU A 212 -18.71 8.24 -4.64
CA LEU A 212 -18.29 8.63 -3.29
C LEU A 212 -19.46 8.68 -2.32
N ALA A 213 -20.68 9.06 -2.81
CA ALA A 213 -21.90 9.11 -2.01
C ALA A 213 -22.34 7.74 -1.48
N SER A 214 -22.00 6.64 -2.16
CA SER A 214 -22.30 5.28 -1.68
C SER A 214 -21.35 4.78 -0.60
N GLY A 215 -20.32 5.57 -0.25
CA GLY A 215 -19.31 5.23 0.73
C GLY A 215 -18.16 4.39 0.14
N VAL A 216 -16.95 4.94 0.18
CA VAL A 216 -15.73 4.30 -0.32
C VAL A 216 -14.83 3.90 0.84
N ASP A 217 -14.56 2.60 0.95
CA ASP A 217 -13.63 2.06 1.93
C ASP A 217 -12.17 2.28 1.49
N PHE A 218 -11.45 3.12 2.24
CA PHE A 218 -10.03 3.38 2.01
C PHE A 218 -9.29 3.62 3.33
N LEU A 219 -8.19 2.93 3.54
CA LEU A 219 -7.30 3.05 4.71
C LEU A 219 -8.01 2.91 6.07
N GLY A 220 -8.98 1.98 6.15
CA GLY A 220 -9.69 1.68 7.41
C GLY A 220 -10.89 2.57 7.71
N TRP A 221 -11.20 3.48 6.80
CA TRP A 221 -12.34 4.39 6.88
C TRP A 221 -13.26 4.22 5.68
N VAL A 222 -14.56 4.45 5.89
CA VAL A 222 -15.52 4.62 4.81
C VAL A 222 -15.74 6.12 4.61
N HIS A 223 -15.39 6.59 3.43
CA HIS A 223 -15.43 8.00 3.05
C HIS A 223 -16.71 8.32 2.29
N PHE A 224 -17.34 9.40 2.68
CA PHE A 224 -18.50 10.04 2.03
C PHE A 224 -18.13 11.46 1.59
N PRO A 225 -18.96 12.17 0.83
CA PRO A 225 -18.64 13.53 0.35
C PRO A 225 -18.23 14.52 1.44
N ASP A 226 -18.91 14.53 2.55
CA ASP A 226 -18.81 15.50 3.64
C ASP A 226 -18.19 14.94 4.92
N HIS A 227 -18.17 13.62 5.08
CA HIS A 227 -17.68 12.99 6.31
C HIS A 227 -17.00 11.64 6.03
N ARG A 228 -16.44 11.04 7.07
CA ARG A 228 -15.95 9.66 7.06
C ARG A 228 -16.26 8.97 8.38
N VAL A 229 -16.55 7.69 8.29
CA VAL A 229 -16.85 6.83 9.43
C VAL A 229 -15.86 5.68 9.51
N LEU A 230 -15.62 5.18 10.72
CA LEU A 230 -14.73 4.04 10.90
C LEU A 230 -15.32 2.78 10.25
N ARG A 231 -14.52 2.02 9.51
CA ARG A 231 -14.91 0.74 8.92
C ARG A 231 -15.49 -0.19 9.98
N THR A 232 -16.57 -0.90 9.67
CA THR A 232 -17.25 -1.79 10.64
C THR A 232 -16.30 -2.84 11.25
N ALA A 233 -15.43 -3.45 10.46
CA ALA A 233 -14.45 -4.42 10.97
C ALA A 233 -13.45 -3.77 11.96
N THR A 234 -12.97 -2.55 11.68
CA THR A 234 -12.09 -1.80 12.58
C THR A 234 -12.81 -1.39 13.85
N LYS A 235 -14.08 -0.97 13.74
CA LYS A 235 -14.94 -0.65 14.89
C LYS A 235 -15.18 -1.86 15.80
N LYS A 236 -15.53 -3.03 15.23
CA LYS A 236 -15.69 -4.28 15.99
C LYS A 236 -14.41 -4.69 16.72
N ARG A 237 -13.26 -4.60 16.03
CA ARG A 237 -11.95 -4.88 16.62
C ARG A 237 -11.60 -3.92 17.76
N MET A 238 -11.84 -2.63 17.57
CA MET A 238 -11.63 -1.62 18.60
C MET A 238 -12.41 -1.99 19.88
N PHE A 239 -13.72 -2.19 19.77
CA PHE A 239 -14.52 -2.55 20.94
C PHE A 239 -14.06 -3.85 21.63
N ARG A 240 -13.77 -4.90 20.86
CA ARG A 240 -13.24 -6.14 21.43
C ARG A 240 -11.94 -5.95 22.22
N ARG A 241 -11.09 -4.99 21.80
CA ARG A 241 -9.79 -4.72 22.46
C ARG A 241 -9.88 -3.71 23.60
N THR A 242 -10.96 -2.96 23.69
CA THR A 242 -11.10 -1.92 24.73
C THR A 242 -12.16 -2.24 25.78
N ILE A 243 -12.91 -3.33 25.65
CA ILE A 243 -14.06 -3.67 26.51
C ILE A 243 -13.68 -3.85 27.99
N GLU A 244 -12.44 -4.27 28.28
CA GLU A 244 -11.95 -4.54 29.63
C GLU A 244 -10.76 -3.63 30.02
N LEU A 245 -10.51 -2.58 29.24
CA LEU A 245 -9.35 -1.73 29.46
C LEU A 245 -9.78 -0.38 30.02
N GLU A 246 -8.99 0.13 30.94
CA GLU A 246 -9.11 1.52 31.40
C GLU A 246 -8.85 2.50 30.25
N ALA A 247 -9.51 3.66 30.33
CA ALA A 247 -9.39 4.72 29.32
C ALA A 247 -7.93 5.18 29.12
N ASP A 248 -7.09 5.12 30.15
CA ASP A 248 -5.68 5.51 30.12
C ASP A 248 -4.75 4.43 29.57
N SER A 249 -5.26 3.24 29.27
CA SER A 249 -4.42 2.19 28.69
C SER A 249 -3.83 2.64 27.34
N PRO A 250 -2.57 2.26 26.98
CA PRO A 250 -1.94 2.62 25.72
C PRO A 250 -2.78 2.21 24.50
N VAL A 251 -3.52 1.10 24.61
CA VAL A 251 -4.41 0.59 23.57
C VAL A 251 -5.62 1.52 23.38
N ALA A 252 -6.29 1.91 24.47
CA ALA A 252 -7.42 2.84 24.41
C ALA A 252 -6.99 4.20 23.88
N GLN A 253 -5.86 4.75 24.35
CA GLN A 253 -5.30 6.00 23.87
C GLN A 253 -4.94 5.97 22.37
N SER A 254 -4.41 4.85 21.86
CA SER A 254 -4.15 4.65 20.43
C SER A 254 -5.46 4.72 19.61
N TYR A 255 -6.52 4.07 20.08
CA TYR A 255 -7.83 4.15 19.40
C TYR A 255 -8.45 5.55 19.51
N LEU A 256 -8.37 6.21 20.66
CA LEU A 256 -8.84 7.58 20.83
C LEU A 256 -8.10 8.55 19.88
N GLY A 257 -6.79 8.38 19.71
CA GLY A 257 -5.99 9.10 18.73
C GLY A 257 -6.50 8.89 17.30
N MET A 258 -6.75 7.64 16.91
CA MET A 258 -7.32 7.32 15.60
C MET A 258 -8.71 7.95 15.41
N LEU A 259 -9.56 7.91 16.43
CA LEU A 259 -10.92 8.46 16.37
C LEU A 259 -10.96 10.00 16.20
N LYS A 260 -9.86 10.72 16.40
CA LYS A 260 -9.79 12.18 16.12
C LYS A 260 -9.96 12.51 14.63
N HIS A 261 -9.76 11.55 13.75
CA HIS A 261 -9.70 11.77 12.31
C HIS A 261 -11.00 11.51 11.54
N GLY A 262 -12.13 11.31 12.21
CA GLY A 262 -13.42 11.06 11.54
C GLY A 262 -14.63 11.51 12.36
N ASN A 263 -15.83 11.23 11.83
CA ASN A 263 -17.09 11.47 12.54
C ASN A 263 -17.32 10.36 13.59
N THR A 264 -16.75 10.53 14.77
CA THR A 264 -16.62 9.48 15.78
C THR A 264 -17.02 9.92 17.19
N LYS A 265 -17.73 11.05 17.33
CA LYS A 265 -18.15 11.59 18.65
C LYS A 265 -18.83 10.52 19.53
N LYS A 266 -19.81 9.79 18.96
CA LYS A 266 -20.52 8.71 19.66
C LYS A 266 -19.64 7.49 19.97
N LEU A 267 -18.58 7.25 19.18
CA LEU A 267 -17.65 6.14 19.41
C LEU A 267 -16.66 6.46 20.51
N LYS A 268 -16.17 7.70 20.58
CA LYS A 268 -15.28 8.16 21.66
C LYS A 268 -15.92 7.96 23.03
N ALA A 269 -17.19 8.39 23.18
CA ALA A 269 -17.93 8.22 24.43
C ALA A 269 -18.16 6.76 24.87
N LYS A 270 -17.85 5.78 24.02
CA LYS A 270 -17.95 4.33 24.34
C LYS A 270 -16.62 3.67 24.62
N VAL A 271 -15.50 4.38 24.42
CA VAL A 271 -14.13 3.90 24.65
C VAL A 271 -13.58 4.50 25.96
N VAL A 272 -14.17 5.58 26.42
CA VAL A 272 -13.99 6.22 27.72
C VAL A 272 -15.09 5.76 28.66
#